data_fff3f7f8b92cb2b34fa48ad16d078300
#
_entry.id   fff3f7f8b92cb2b34fa48ad16d078300
#
_cell.length_a   1.000
_cell.length_b   1.000
_cell.length_c   1.000
_cell.angle_alpha   90.00
_cell.angle_beta   90.00
_cell.angle_gamma   90.00
#
_symmetry.space_group_name_H-M   'P 1'
#
loop_
_entity.id
_entity.type
_entity.pdbx_description
1 polymer ?
#
loop_
_entity_poly.entity_id
_entity_poly.type
_entity_poly.pdbx_seq_one_letter_code
_entity_poly.pdbx_strand_id
1 'polypeptide(L)'
;MSPELQPLMRRTTRRSALIGVVAIVAAGALAACGGNDKASTAADGTTAVTVLRSTGSTFEPLYIAEEQGFFKQAGLTVTIKAGAQDTSQNAPSVLNGEAQFAMTDSSGFLKAAAQKLPVRIVSNLQAATTKTAPSDGLLVKKGSSIKSYADLEGKTVGLSALGGTLQFICEYSTKQAGGDPSKIKFVALPLTSLNDAVLQGKVDAVYTFATFLDAGKAAGLTAIGIGTNALPGLSQALLFSSQSWLAKNAATAKKFTDAMSKAFDYANAHPEAVRAVDTKYTKLPADYIKNRSIQEFSAPIDTGVMQTVITDMVNFGLLKQAPDSNSILWSQAATTTNSQ
;
A
#
# COMPACT_ATOMS: atom_id res chain seq x y z
N MET A 1 -50.36 -20.90 -41.82
CA MET A 1 -50.10 -21.32 -43.19
C MET A 1 -48.62 -21.52 -43.33
N SER A 2 -48.19 -22.78 -43.20
CA SER A 2 -46.86 -23.27 -43.67
C SER A 2 -46.89 -23.44 -45.18
N PRO A 3 -45.78 -23.59 -45.95
CA PRO A 3 -44.93 -24.79 -45.92
C PRO A 3 -43.40 -24.46 -46.01
N GLU A 4 -42.56 -25.22 -45.34
CA GLU A 4 -41.76 -26.38 -45.75
C GLU A 4 -41.20 -26.37 -47.19
N LEU A 5 -39.87 -26.57 -47.26
CA LEU A 5 -39.23 -27.61 -48.10
C LEU A 5 -37.68 -27.57 -47.95
N GLN A 6 -37.13 -28.69 -47.43
CA GLN A 6 -35.80 -29.22 -47.66
C GLN A 6 -35.78 -29.99 -49.00
N PRO A 7 -34.71 -30.74 -49.36
CA PRO A 7 -33.24 -30.56 -49.36
C PRO A 7 -32.64 -30.84 -50.74
N LEU A 8 -31.30 -30.77 -50.90
CA LEU A 8 -30.61 -31.63 -51.90
C LEU A 8 -29.13 -31.77 -51.63
N MET A 9 -28.77 -33.01 -51.29
CA MET A 9 -27.42 -33.56 -51.36
C MET A 9 -26.93 -33.63 -52.83
N ARG A 10 -25.63 -33.41 -53.05
CA ARG A 10 -24.87 -34.15 -54.05
C ARG A 10 -23.43 -34.40 -53.64
N ARG A 11 -23.11 -35.66 -53.69
CA ARG A 11 -21.80 -36.37 -53.56
C ARG A 11 -20.92 -36.18 -54.80
N THR A 12 -19.68 -36.53 -54.57
CA THR A 12 -18.60 -37.07 -55.43
C THR A 12 -17.50 -36.04 -55.71
N THR A 13 -16.20 -36.31 -55.67
CA THR A 13 -15.41 -37.54 -55.83
C THR A 13 -13.97 -37.34 -55.36
N ARG A 14 -13.36 -38.41 -54.98
CA ARG A 14 -11.92 -38.62 -54.66
C ARG A 14 -10.97 -38.11 -55.74
N ARG A 15 -9.86 -37.52 -55.34
CA ARG A 15 -8.53 -37.81 -55.94
C ARG A 15 -7.43 -37.64 -54.93
N SER A 16 -6.71 -38.75 -54.72
CA SER A 16 -5.51 -38.89 -53.92
C SER A 16 -4.31 -38.26 -54.62
N ALA A 17 -3.43 -37.58 -53.96
CA ALA A 17 -2.02 -37.44 -54.34
C ALA A 17 -1.18 -37.35 -53.05
N LEU A 18 -0.20 -38.23 -53.03
CA LEU A 18 0.80 -38.46 -52.00
C LEU A 18 1.87 -37.36 -51.96
N ILE A 19 2.61 -37.40 -50.82
CA ILE A 19 4.02 -37.07 -50.59
C ILE A 19 4.31 -35.73 -49.95
N GLY A 20 4.93 -35.84 -48.77
CA GLY A 20 5.68 -34.77 -48.11
C GLY A 20 5.70 -34.89 -46.61
N VAL A 21 6.37 -35.95 -46.07
CA VAL A 21 6.68 -36.03 -44.63
C VAL A 21 7.76 -35.00 -44.31
N VAL A 22 7.42 -33.94 -43.63
CA VAL A 22 8.34 -33.11 -42.86
C VAL A 22 7.98 -33.29 -41.40
N ALA A 23 8.72 -34.10 -40.70
CA ALA A 23 8.63 -34.24 -39.25
C ALA A 23 9.19 -32.99 -38.58
N ILE A 24 8.31 -32.05 -38.23
CA ILE A 24 8.61 -30.97 -37.26
C ILE A 24 8.38 -31.59 -35.89
N VAL A 25 9.47 -31.90 -35.21
CA VAL A 25 9.47 -32.24 -33.78
C VAL A 25 9.08 -30.97 -33.03
N ALA A 26 7.80 -30.81 -32.79
CA ALA A 26 7.30 -29.86 -31.81
C ALA A 26 7.58 -30.47 -30.43
N ALA A 27 8.70 -30.09 -29.83
CA ALA A 27 8.95 -30.30 -28.43
C ALA A 27 7.89 -29.48 -27.66
N GLY A 28 6.79 -30.15 -27.31
CA GLY A 28 5.77 -29.62 -26.44
C GLY A 28 6.36 -29.37 -25.05
N ALA A 29 6.66 -28.16 -24.74
CA ALA A 29 6.87 -27.76 -23.37
C ALA A 29 5.52 -27.86 -22.66
N LEU A 30 5.28 -28.98 -22.00
CA LEU A 30 4.33 -29.12 -20.92
C LEU A 30 4.82 -28.19 -19.80
N ALA A 31 4.36 -26.93 -19.81
CA ALA A 31 4.49 -26.05 -18.67
C ALA A 31 3.64 -26.67 -17.54
N ALA A 32 4.32 -27.39 -16.66
CA ALA A 32 3.76 -27.84 -15.41
C ALA A 32 3.25 -26.60 -14.65
N CYS A 33 1.99 -26.60 -14.29
CA CYS A 33 1.40 -25.70 -13.30
C CYS A 33 2.00 -26.03 -11.93
N GLY A 34 3.24 -25.61 -11.69
CA GLY A 34 3.87 -25.53 -10.38
C GLY A 34 4.20 -24.06 -10.19
N GLY A 35 3.73 -23.43 -9.13
CA GLY A 35 3.99 -22.04 -8.81
C GLY A 35 5.49 -21.74 -8.95
N ASN A 36 5.82 -20.88 -9.89
CA ASN A 36 7.20 -20.58 -10.25
C ASN A 36 7.75 -19.53 -9.26
N ASP A 37 8.10 -19.97 -8.04
CA ASP A 37 8.67 -19.10 -6.99
C ASP A 37 10.09 -18.59 -7.30
N LYS A 38 10.66 -18.91 -8.46
CA LYS A 38 11.94 -18.35 -8.89
C LYS A 38 11.71 -17.06 -9.68
N ALA A 39 12.53 -16.05 -9.40
CA ALA A 39 12.56 -14.84 -10.20
C ALA A 39 12.88 -15.18 -11.68
N SER A 40 12.09 -14.65 -12.61
CA SER A 40 12.29 -14.85 -14.04
C SER A 40 13.38 -13.93 -14.57
N THR A 41 14.10 -14.39 -15.59
CA THR A 41 15.09 -13.58 -16.31
C THR A 41 14.36 -12.80 -17.40
N ALA A 42 14.57 -11.48 -17.44
CA ALA A 42 14.08 -10.62 -18.52
C ALA A 42 14.90 -10.81 -19.81
N ALA A 43 14.38 -10.32 -20.94
CA ALA A 43 15.02 -10.49 -22.25
C ALA A 43 16.43 -9.88 -22.34
N ASP A 44 16.73 -8.90 -21.51
CA ASP A 44 18.03 -8.22 -21.41
C ASP A 44 19.02 -8.89 -20.41
N GLY A 45 18.68 -10.07 -19.90
CA GLY A 45 19.49 -10.81 -18.93
C GLY A 45 19.35 -10.34 -17.48
N THR A 46 18.56 -9.32 -17.21
CA THR A 46 18.26 -8.85 -15.85
C THR A 46 17.23 -9.75 -15.17
N THR A 47 17.08 -9.61 -13.86
CA THR A 47 16.04 -10.32 -13.11
C THR A 47 14.75 -9.49 -13.11
N ALA A 48 13.66 -10.07 -13.60
CA ALA A 48 12.35 -9.42 -13.64
C ALA A 48 11.68 -9.43 -12.25
N VAL A 49 11.15 -8.28 -11.86
CA VAL A 49 10.44 -8.06 -10.58
C VAL A 49 9.18 -7.22 -10.84
N THR A 50 8.05 -7.65 -10.33
CA THR A 50 6.81 -6.85 -10.35
C THR A 50 6.52 -6.31 -8.95
N VAL A 51 6.18 -5.01 -8.87
CA VAL A 51 5.81 -4.33 -7.63
C VAL A 51 4.41 -3.73 -7.78
N LEU A 52 3.54 -3.99 -6.81
CA LEU A 52 2.24 -3.33 -6.70
C LEU A 52 2.37 -2.09 -5.83
N ARG A 53 2.21 -0.90 -6.44
CA ARG A 53 2.23 0.36 -5.70
C ARG A 53 0.86 0.72 -5.15
N SER A 54 0.82 1.55 -4.10
CA SER A 54 -0.41 2.21 -3.65
C SER A 54 -0.96 3.13 -4.73
N THR A 55 -2.24 3.48 -4.63
CA THR A 55 -2.90 4.44 -5.54
C THR A 55 -2.73 5.90 -5.10
N GLY A 56 -2.38 6.12 -3.82
CA GLY A 56 -2.05 7.44 -3.27
C GLY A 56 -0.59 7.83 -3.49
N SER A 57 -0.11 8.79 -2.70
CA SER A 57 1.32 9.15 -2.60
C SER A 57 2.11 8.08 -1.84
N THR A 58 3.41 8.30 -1.61
CA THR A 58 4.39 7.43 -0.96
C THR A 58 5.05 6.37 -1.85
N PHE A 59 4.63 6.25 -3.10
CA PHE A 59 5.23 5.35 -4.08
C PHE A 59 6.35 5.99 -4.90
N GLU A 60 6.59 7.28 -4.74
CA GLU A 60 7.50 8.09 -5.57
C GLU A 60 8.90 7.49 -5.65
N PRO A 61 9.50 6.93 -4.57
CA PRO A 61 10.81 6.31 -4.67
C PRO A 61 10.90 5.12 -5.63
N LEU A 62 9.79 4.42 -5.91
CA LEU A 62 9.76 3.35 -6.91
C LEU A 62 10.07 3.91 -8.30
N TYR A 63 9.42 5.01 -8.69
CA TYR A 63 9.65 5.64 -9.98
C TYR A 63 10.99 6.38 -10.02
N ILE A 64 11.44 6.96 -8.92
CA ILE A 64 12.77 7.55 -8.80
C ILE A 64 13.84 6.46 -9.02
N ALA A 65 13.69 5.28 -8.41
CA ALA A 65 14.62 4.17 -8.62
C ALA A 65 14.67 3.71 -10.09
N GLU A 66 13.54 3.73 -10.78
CA GLU A 66 13.46 3.42 -12.20
C GLU A 66 14.11 4.52 -13.06
N GLU A 67 13.71 5.78 -12.87
CA GLU A 67 14.19 6.92 -13.66
C GLU A 67 15.69 7.24 -13.46
N GLN A 68 16.20 7.04 -12.23
CA GLN A 68 17.64 7.17 -11.93
C GLN A 68 18.45 5.92 -12.30
N GLY A 69 17.78 4.87 -12.79
CA GLY A 69 18.43 3.62 -13.20
C GLY A 69 18.97 2.78 -12.06
N PHE A 70 18.56 2.99 -10.80
CA PHE A 70 19.06 2.22 -9.66
C PHE A 70 18.67 0.74 -9.75
N PHE A 71 17.48 0.42 -10.24
CA PHE A 71 17.08 -0.96 -10.51
C PHE A 71 17.95 -1.61 -11.58
N LYS A 72 18.19 -0.92 -12.70
CA LYS A 72 19.05 -1.39 -13.78
C LYS A 72 20.48 -1.63 -13.30
N GLN A 73 21.06 -0.73 -12.52
CA GLN A 73 22.40 -0.89 -11.92
C GLN A 73 22.46 -2.10 -10.99
N ALA A 74 21.34 -2.47 -10.34
CA ALA A 74 21.22 -3.65 -9.50
C ALA A 74 21.00 -4.95 -10.32
N GLY A 75 20.89 -4.87 -11.66
CA GLY A 75 20.59 -6.00 -12.54
C GLY A 75 19.12 -6.43 -12.46
N LEU A 76 18.21 -5.48 -12.21
CA LEU A 76 16.77 -5.71 -12.11
C LEU A 76 16.02 -4.97 -13.22
N THR A 77 15.02 -5.64 -13.79
CA THR A 77 13.96 -5.01 -14.60
C THR A 77 12.69 -5.00 -13.76
N VAL A 78 12.29 -3.82 -13.28
CA VAL A 78 11.16 -3.66 -12.36
C VAL A 78 9.92 -3.18 -13.12
N THR A 79 8.82 -3.91 -13.00
CA THR A 79 7.51 -3.51 -13.52
C THR A 79 6.67 -2.97 -12.36
N ILE A 80 6.38 -1.67 -12.38
CA ILE A 80 5.55 -1.01 -11.38
C ILE A 80 4.10 -1.00 -11.86
N LYS A 81 3.21 -1.64 -11.11
CA LYS A 81 1.77 -1.70 -11.41
C LYS A 81 0.97 -1.06 -10.29
N ALA A 82 -0.20 -0.50 -10.62
CA ALA A 82 -1.15 -0.11 -9.59
C ALA A 82 -1.67 -1.35 -8.87
N GLY A 83 -1.60 -1.34 -7.54
CA GLY A 83 -2.22 -2.35 -6.69
C GLY A 83 -3.71 -2.06 -6.44
N ALA A 84 -4.31 -2.81 -5.53
CA ALA A 84 -5.66 -2.57 -5.08
C ALA A 84 -5.81 -1.19 -4.41
N GLN A 85 -6.98 -0.58 -4.51
CA GLN A 85 -7.26 0.69 -3.84
C GLN A 85 -7.17 0.55 -2.32
N ASP A 86 -7.71 -0.53 -1.78
CA ASP A 86 -7.41 -1.00 -0.42
C ASP A 86 -6.17 -1.90 -0.49
N THR A 87 -5.03 -1.35 -0.09
CA THR A 87 -3.72 -2.03 -0.21
C THR A 87 -3.61 -3.31 0.64
N SER A 88 -4.47 -3.49 1.64
CA SER A 88 -4.54 -4.76 2.39
C SER A 88 -4.94 -5.96 1.51
N GLN A 89 -5.56 -5.69 0.36
CA GLN A 89 -5.96 -6.71 -0.62
C GLN A 89 -4.85 -7.11 -1.60
N ASN A 90 -3.64 -6.54 -1.48
CA ASN A 90 -2.51 -6.92 -2.34
C ASN A 90 -1.85 -8.26 -1.95
N ALA A 91 -2.12 -8.78 -0.74
CA ALA A 91 -1.50 -10.02 -0.26
C ALA A 91 -1.74 -11.24 -1.17
N PRO A 92 -2.95 -11.50 -1.71
CA PRO A 92 -3.17 -12.59 -2.65
C PRO A 92 -2.25 -12.54 -3.87
N SER A 93 -2.07 -11.37 -4.51
CA SER A 93 -1.21 -11.23 -5.69
C SER A 93 0.27 -11.50 -5.40
N VAL A 94 0.72 -11.22 -4.18
CA VAL A 94 2.08 -11.56 -3.74
C VAL A 94 2.21 -13.05 -3.42
N LEU A 95 1.19 -13.64 -2.83
CA LEU A 95 1.20 -15.06 -2.45
C LEU A 95 1.09 -16.01 -3.65
N ASN A 96 0.36 -15.61 -4.69
CA ASN A 96 0.23 -16.40 -5.93
C ASN A 96 1.34 -16.10 -6.96
N GLY A 97 2.26 -15.17 -6.66
CA GLY A 97 3.43 -14.85 -7.50
C GLY A 97 3.17 -13.89 -8.66
N GLU A 98 1.98 -13.28 -8.75
CA GLU A 98 1.68 -12.23 -9.74
C GLU A 98 2.54 -10.98 -9.53
N ALA A 99 2.90 -10.71 -8.29
CA ALA A 99 3.86 -9.68 -7.90
C ALA A 99 4.85 -10.23 -6.88
N GLN A 100 6.08 -9.73 -6.92
CA GLN A 100 7.12 -10.09 -5.96
C GLN A 100 7.06 -9.22 -4.72
N PHE A 101 6.68 -7.96 -4.90
CA PHE A 101 6.50 -7.02 -3.80
C PHE A 101 5.18 -6.27 -3.95
N ALA A 102 4.63 -5.84 -2.83
CA ALA A 102 3.50 -4.93 -2.81
C ALA A 102 3.62 -3.92 -1.68
N MET A 103 3.04 -2.76 -1.89
CA MET A 103 2.89 -1.73 -0.86
C MET A 103 1.62 -1.97 -0.05
N THR A 104 1.71 -1.62 1.24
CA THR A 104 0.58 -1.50 2.16
C THR A 104 0.95 -0.56 3.31
N ASP A 105 0.02 -0.27 4.21
CA ASP A 105 0.30 0.38 5.49
C ASP A 105 0.47 -0.64 6.63
N SER A 106 0.87 -0.17 7.81
CA SER A 106 1.05 -1.04 8.99
C SER A 106 -0.21 -1.84 9.32
N SER A 107 -1.38 -1.21 9.34
CA SER A 107 -2.64 -1.87 9.70
C SER A 107 -3.03 -2.94 8.69
N GLY A 108 -2.90 -2.65 7.40
CA GLY A 108 -3.16 -3.60 6.31
C GLY A 108 -2.25 -4.81 6.39
N PHE A 109 -0.96 -4.59 6.60
CA PHE A 109 0.00 -5.69 6.78
C PHE A 109 -0.30 -6.53 8.02
N LEU A 110 -0.52 -5.88 9.17
CA LEU A 110 -0.75 -6.59 10.44
C LEU A 110 -2.05 -7.41 10.40
N LYS A 111 -3.09 -6.95 9.70
CA LYS A 111 -4.30 -7.76 9.46
C LYS A 111 -4.01 -9.03 8.66
N ALA A 112 -3.18 -8.93 7.62
CA ALA A 112 -2.76 -10.10 6.84
C ALA A 112 -1.92 -11.07 7.70
N ALA A 113 -0.98 -10.54 8.48
CA ALA A 113 -0.14 -11.34 9.38
C ALA A 113 -0.94 -12.01 10.50
N ALA A 114 -1.92 -11.31 11.09
CA ALA A 114 -2.82 -11.86 12.11
C ALA A 114 -3.72 -12.99 11.57
N GLN A 115 -3.99 -13.00 10.26
CA GLN A 115 -4.62 -14.12 9.55
C GLN A 115 -3.65 -15.25 9.21
N LYS A 116 -2.39 -15.17 9.68
CA LYS A 116 -1.33 -16.14 9.43
C LYS A 116 -0.94 -16.28 7.95
N LEU A 117 -1.19 -15.25 7.14
CA LEU A 117 -0.70 -15.24 5.77
C LEU A 117 0.85 -15.22 5.78
N PRO A 118 1.51 -16.06 4.96
CA PRO A 118 2.96 -16.19 4.97
C PRO A 118 3.63 -15.02 4.21
N VAL A 119 3.48 -13.81 4.73
CA VAL A 119 4.05 -12.56 4.21
C VAL A 119 5.06 -11.97 5.18
N ARG A 120 6.02 -11.19 4.65
CA ARG A 120 7.08 -10.53 5.43
C ARG A 120 7.26 -9.10 4.97
N ILE A 121 7.43 -8.17 5.91
CA ILE A 121 7.86 -6.81 5.59
C ILE A 121 9.32 -6.87 5.14
N VAL A 122 9.64 -6.24 4.03
CA VAL A 122 11.00 -6.18 3.47
C VAL A 122 11.65 -4.81 3.63
N SER A 123 10.86 -3.75 3.68
CA SER A 123 11.33 -2.38 3.87
C SER A 123 10.18 -1.48 4.33
N ASN A 124 10.47 -0.52 5.17
CA ASN A 124 9.63 0.66 5.27
C ASN A 124 9.83 1.51 4.00
N LEU A 125 8.91 2.43 3.70
CA LEU A 125 9.08 3.49 2.70
C LEU A 125 8.98 4.84 3.37
N GLN A 126 8.04 4.99 4.29
CA GLN A 126 7.76 6.24 4.94
C GLN A 126 7.27 5.99 6.37
N ALA A 127 7.89 6.64 7.33
CA ALA A 127 7.48 6.62 8.72
C ALA A 127 6.96 7.99 9.16
N ALA A 128 6.03 8.01 10.09
CA ALA A 128 5.59 9.23 10.76
C ALA A 128 6.76 9.92 11.46
N THR A 129 6.79 11.24 11.41
CA THR A 129 7.83 12.06 12.01
C THR A 129 7.27 13.38 12.52
N THR A 130 7.89 13.94 13.56
CA THR A 130 7.57 15.29 14.04
C THR A 130 8.31 16.40 13.28
N LYS A 131 9.22 16.04 12.35
CA LYS A 131 10.03 17.00 11.60
C LYS A 131 9.27 17.72 10.48
N THR A 132 8.17 17.13 10.01
CA THR A 132 7.36 17.68 8.91
C THR A 132 5.91 17.85 9.36
N ALA A 133 5.19 18.76 8.71
CA ALA A 133 3.75 18.93 8.94
C ALA A 133 3.00 17.63 8.58
N PRO A 134 1.98 17.25 9.37
CA PRO A 134 1.20 16.05 9.08
C PRO A 134 0.40 16.21 7.78
N SER A 135 0.32 15.13 7.01
CA SER A 135 -0.49 15.05 5.80
C SER A 135 -1.91 14.53 6.04
N ASP A 136 -2.25 14.24 7.29
CA ASP A 136 -3.54 13.72 7.74
C ASP A 136 -3.95 14.39 9.06
N GLY A 137 -5.22 14.28 9.43
CA GLY A 137 -5.69 14.85 10.68
C GLY A 137 -7.18 14.75 10.90
N LEU A 138 -7.57 15.00 12.14
CA LEU A 138 -8.96 15.10 12.57
C LEU A 138 -9.50 16.50 12.29
N LEU A 139 -10.63 16.59 11.58
CA LEU A 139 -11.33 17.85 11.29
C LEU A 139 -12.65 17.92 12.04
N VAL A 140 -12.93 19.08 12.62
CA VAL A 140 -14.18 19.40 13.31
C VAL A 140 -14.75 20.73 12.82
N LYS A 141 -16.02 20.99 13.07
CA LYS A 141 -16.60 22.33 12.82
C LYS A 141 -15.86 23.42 13.61
N LYS A 142 -15.74 24.59 13.01
CA LYS A 142 -15.33 25.79 13.73
C LYS A 142 -16.27 26.01 14.90
N GLY A 143 -15.70 26.20 16.09
CA GLY A 143 -16.49 26.36 17.32
C GLY A 143 -17.01 25.08 17.97
N SER A 144 -16.64 23.90 17.43
CA SER A 144 -16.94 22.61 18.07
C SER A 144 -16.45 22.55 19.51
N SER A 145 -17.15 21.78 20.36
CA SER A 145 -16.70 21.45 21.72
C SER A 145 -15.48 20.52 21.73
N ILE A 146 -15.21 19.82 20.63
CA ILE A 146 -14.03 18.96 20.49
C ILE A 146 -12.81 19.85 20.30
N LYS A 147 -11.89 19.84 21.27
CA LYS A 147 -10.64 20.62 21.28
C LYS A 147 -9.40 19.71 21.30
N SER A 148 -9.57 18.46 21.72
CA SER A 148 -8.56 17.45 21.82
C SER A 148 -9.12 16.09 21.42
N TYR A 149 -8.27 15.09 21.30
CA TYR A 149 -8.72 13.72 21.05
C TYR A 149 -9.48 13.12 22.25
N ALA A 150 -9.24 13.58 23.49
CA ALA A 150 -10.01 13.14 24.66
C ALA A 150 -11.49 13.51 24.56
N ASP A 151 -11.83 14.59 23.87
CA ASP A 151 -13.22 15.04 23.70
C ASP A 151 -14.02 14.18 22.70
N LEU A 152 -13.41 13.15 22.12
CA LEU A 152 -14.06 12.23 21.17
C LEU A 152 -14.93 11.18 21.86
N GLU A 153 -14.87 11.04 23.19
CA GLU A 153 -15.74 10.12 23.91
C GLU A 153 -17.22 10.39 23.63
N GLY A 154 -17.94 9.37 23.20
CA GLY A 154 -19.35 9.45 22.82
C GLY A 154 -19.64 10.13 21.47
N LYS A 155 -18.61 10.62 20.77
CA LYS A 155 -18.75 11.30 19.47
C LYS A 155 -18.74 10.31 18.30
N THR A 156 -19.29 10.76 17.18
CA THR A 156 -19.27 10.04 15.91
C THR A 156 -18.17 10.60 15.01
N VAL A 157 -17.22 9.75 14.61
CA VAL A 157 -16.09 10.09 13.74
C VAL A 157 -16.23 9.38 12.39
N GLY A 158 -16.29 10.16 11.31
CA GLY A 158 -16.31 9.66 9.94
C GLY A 158 -14.91 9.32 9.44
N LEU A 159 -14.76 8.16 8.79
CA LEU A 159 -13.53 7.64 8.17
C LEU A 159 -13.83 7.13 6.77
N SER A 160 -12.83 7.11 5.88
CA SER A 160 -12.99 6.50 4.56
C SER A 160 -13.01 4.97 4.59
N ALA A 161 -12.41 4.36 5.63
CA ALA A 161 -12.42 2.92 5.86
C ALA A 161 -12.30 2.62 7.36
N LEU A 162 -12.95 1.57 7.82
CA LEU A 162 -12.85 1.12 9.22
C LEU A 162 -11.69 0.15 9.40
N GLY A 163 -11.09 0.20 10.58
CA GLY A 163 -10.01 -0.70 11.00
C GLY A 163 -8.66 -0.42 10.32
N GLY A 164 -8.50 0.70 9.60
CA GLY A 164 -7.24 1.12 9.00
C GLY A 164 -6.39 1.97 9.93
N THR A 165 -5.23 2.42 9.42
CA THR A 165 -4.27 3.22 10.18
C THR A 165 -4.88 4.53 10.71
N LEU A 166 -5.80 5.16 9.97
CA LEU A 166 -6.45 6.41 10.43
C LEU A 166 -7.38 6.19 11.63
N GLN A 167 -8.09 5.05 11.69
CA GLN A 167 -8.84 4.69 12.88
C GLN A 167 -7.91 4.40 14.04
N PHE A 168 -6.90 3.57 13.82
CA PHE A 168 -5.89 3.24 14.82
C PHE A 168 -5.28 4.50 15.45
N ILE A 169 -4.82 5.46 14.63
CA ILE A 169 -4.16 6.66 15.16
C ILE A 169 -5.15 7.59 15.88
N CYS A 170 -6.42 7.60 15.47
CA CYS A 170 -7.48 8.31 16.18
C CYS A 170 -7.69 7.72 17.59
N GLU A 171 -7.79 6.39 17.70
CA GLU A 171 -7.93 5.67 18.96
C GLU A 171 -6.67 5.80 19.83
N TYR A 172 -5.48 5.66 19.23
CA TYR A 172 -4.20 5.88 19.89
C TYR A 172 -4.09 7.29 20.47
N SER A 173 -4.38 8.31 19.67
CA SER A 173 -4.31 9.72 20.12
C SER A 173 -5.33 10.01 21.21
N THR A 174 -6.51 9.39 21.17
CA THR A 174 -7.52 9.50 22.23
C THR A 174 -7.01 8.92 23.54
N LYS A 175 -6.42 7.72 23.50
CA LYS A 175 -5.80 7.07 24.66
C LYS A 175 -4.66 7.94 25.23
N GLN A 176 -3.78 8.48 24.38
CA GLN A 176 -2.68 9.34 24.80
C GLN A 176 -3.17 10.67 25.44
N ALA A 177 -4.31 11.17 25.00
CA ALA A 177 -4.94 12.36 25.57
C ALA A 177 -5.74 12.07 26.85
N GLY A 178 -5.74 10.81 27.35
CA GLY A 178 -6.44 10.40 28.57
C GLY A 178 -7.92 10.07 28.38
N GLY A 179 -8.41 9.99 27.13
CA GLY A 179 -9.78 9.59 26.80
C GLY A 179 -9.90 8.06 26.61
N ASP A 180 -11.13 7.58 26.54
CA ASP A 180 -11.49 6.18 26.30
C ASP A 180 -11.86 5.97 24.82
N PRO A 181 -10.98 5.39 23.99
CA PRO A 181 -11.25 5.19 22.57
C PRO A 181 -12.42 4.22 22.30
N SER A 182 -12.76 3.33 23.23
CA SER A 182 -13.89 2.40 23.08
C SER A 182 -15.25 3.09 23.03
N LYS A 183 -15.33 4.35 23.46
CA LYS A 183 -16.53 5.16 23.44
C LYS A 183 -16.73 5.95 22.14
N ILE A 184 -15.76 5.92 21.22
CA ILE A 184 -15.88 6.60 19.93
C ILE A 184 -16.75 5.75 18.99
N LYS A 185 -17.68 6.40 18.28
CA LYS A 185 -18.47 5.76 17.24
C LYS A 185 -17.86 6.04 15.88
N PHE A 186 -17.24 5.05 15.27
CA PHE A 186 -16.68 5.18 13.91
C PHE A 186 -17.71 4.80 12.85
N VAL A 187 -17.77 5.58 11.76
CA VAL A 187 -18.62 5.32 10.60
C VAL A 187 -17.81 5.44 9.31
N ALA A 188 -18.00 4.48 8.40
CA ALA A 188 -17.40 4.56 7.07
C ALA A 188 -18.24 5.44 6.15
N LEU A 189 -17.60 6.42 5.52
CA LEU A 189 -18.20 7.33 4.54
C LEU A 189 -17.29 7.43 3.31
N PRO A 190 -17.82 7.67 2.11
CA PRO A 190 -16.98 7.97 0.96
C PRO A 190 -16.03 9.13 1.27
N LEU A 191 -14.75 9.00 0.92
CA LEU A 191 -13.72 10.01 1.21
C LEU A 191 -14.12 11.42 0.74
N THR A 192 -14.75 11.50 -0.43
CA THR A 192 -15.25 12.75 -1.03
C THR A 192 -16.40 13.39 -0.24
N SER A 193 -17.06 12.65 0.64
CA SER A 193 -18.22 13.12 1.42
C SER A 193 -17.87 13.45 2.88
N LEU A 194 -16.64 13.17 3.33
CA LEU A 194 -16.27 13.35 4.74
C LEU A 194 -16.43 14.80 5.21
N ASN A 195 -15.85 15.75 4.47
CA ASN A 195 -15.90 17.16 4.84
C ASN A 195 -17.35 17.69 4.89
N ASP A 196 -18.17 17.31 3.93
CA ASP A 196 -19.59 17.69 3.90
C ASP A 196 -20.36 17.06 5.07
N ALA A 197 -20.04 15.83 5.44
CA ALA A 197 -20.72 15.16 6.56
C ALA A 197 -20.51 15.90 7.89
N VAL A 198 -19.29 16.36 8.17
CA VAL A 198 -19.03 17.15 9.38
C VAL A 198 -19.60 18.55 9.25
N LEU A 199 -19.52 19.22 8.10
CA LEU A 199 -20.13 20.54 7.87
C LEU A 199 -21.64 20.52 8.07
N GLN A 200 -22.32 19.47 7.64
CA GLN A 200 -23.76 19.28 7.81
C GLN A 200 -24.15 18.76 9.21
N GLY A 201 -23.17 18.38 10.06
CA GLY A 201 -23.44 17.84 11.40
C GLY A 201 -23.97 16.40 11.40
N LYS A 202 -23.76 15.65 10.34
CA LYS A 202 -24.07 14.20 10.25
C LYS A 202 -23.13 13.37 11.12
N VAL A 203 -21.91 13.86 11.31
CA VAL A 203 -20.89 13.35 12.22
C VAL A 203 -20.27 14.52 13.00
N ASP A 204 -19.69 14.23 14.17
CA ASP A 204 -19.09 15.25 15.03
C ASP A 204 -17.70 15.66 14.54
N ALA A 205 -16.95 14.70 13.97
CA ALA A 205 -15.62 14.88 13.41
C ALA A 205 -15.42 13.95 12.20
N VAL A 206 -14.42 14.25 11.39
CA VAL A 206 -13.92 13.35 10.34
C VAL A 206 -12.41 13.26 10.42
N TYR A 207 -11.86 12.08 10.15
CA TYR A 207 -10.43 11.91 9.98
C TYR A 207 -10.13 11.76 8.50
N THR A 208 -9.26 12.62 7.95
CA THR A 208 -8.99 12.71 6.53
C THR A 208 -7.53 13.05 6.26
N PHE A 209 -7.13 13.06 5.00
CA PHE A 209 -5.73 13.22 4.59
C PHE A 209 -5.59 13.94 3.25
N ALA A 210 -4.35 14.32 2.94
CA ALA A 210 -3.93 14.92 1.66
C ALA A 210 -4.83 16.09 1.25
N THR A 211 -5.25 16.14 0.00
CA THR A 211 -6.09 17.22 -0.55
C THR A 211 -7.42 17.38 0.18
N PHE A 212 -7.96 16.33 0.78
CA PHE A 212 -9.21 16.40 1.55
C PHE A 212 -9.03 17.10 2.89
N LEU A 213 -7.87 16.94 3.54
CA LEU A 213 -7.52 17.71 4.74
C LEU A 213 -7.45 19.21 4.42
N ASP A 214 -6.75 19.56 3.33
CA ASP A 214 -6.60 20.97 2.94
C ASP A 214 -7.92 21.58 2.47
N ALA A 215 -8.71 20.83 1.71
CA ALA A 215 -10.05 21.27 1.30
C ALA A 215 -10.98 21.50 2.51
N GLY A 216 -10.92 20.63 3.53
CA GLY A 216 -11.68 20.79 4.75
C GLY A 216 -11.28 22.06 5.53
N LYS A 217 -9.97 22.32 5.67
CA LYS A 217 -9.46 23.56 6.27
C LYS A 217 -9.91 24.80 5.48
N ALA A 218 -9.81 24.75 4.15
CA ALA A 218 -10.29 25.84 3.27
C ALA A 218 -11.79 26.06 3.38
N ALA A 219 -12.58 25.01 3.64
CA ALA A 219 -14.02 25.09 3.90
C ALA A 219 -14.36 25.59 5.35
N GLY A 220 -13.36 25.96 6.14
CA GLY A 220 -13.53 26.52 7.48
C GLY A 220 -13.60 25.49 8.61
N LEU A 221 -13.25 24.22 8.35
CA LEU A 221 -13.08 23.23 9.40
C LEU A 221 -11.78 23.49 10.18
N THR A 222 -11.75 23.05 11.43
CA THR A 222 -10.58 23.17 12.31
C THR A 222 -9.91 21.81 12.45
N ALA A 223 -8.59 21.74 12.20
CA ALA A 223 -7.81 20.54 12.44
C ALA A 223 -7.44 20.43 13.92
N ILE A 224 -7.54 19.20 14.45
CA ILE A 224 -7.22 18.85 15.84
C ILE A 224 -6.04 17.86 15.83
N GLY A 225 -5.03 18.16 16.65
CA GLY A 225 -3.85 17.30 16.82
C GLY A 225 -2.90 17.31 15.62
N ILE A 226 -2.01 16.33 15.59
CA ILE A 226 -0.90 16.22 14.64
C ILE A 226 -0.95 14.95 13.78
N GLY A 227 -2.13 14.35 13.65
CA GLY A 227 -2.35 13.18 12.81
C GLY A 227 -1.47 12.00 13.17
N THR A 228 -1.01 11.27 12.15
CA THR A 228 -0.09 10.13 12.32
C THR A 228 1.24 10.52 12.96
N ASN A 229 1.63 11.80 12.93
CA ASN A 229 2.81 12.29 13.64
C ASN A 229 2.72 12.17 15.16
N ALA A 230 1.54 11.84 15.72
CA ALA A 230 1.36 11.51 17.14
C ALA A 230 2.10 10.22 17.55
N LEU A 231 2.47 9.37 16.61
CA LEU A 231 3.26 8.15 16.84
C LEU A 231 4.47 8.15 15.88
N PRO A 232 5.55 8.89 16.20
CA PRO A 232 6.76 8.92 15.40
C PRO A 232 7.34 7.50 15.23
N GLY A 233 7.80 7.17 14.02
CA GLY A 233 8.24 5.82 13.68
C GLY A 233 7.13 4.89 13.18
N LEU A 234 5.85 5.27 13.28
CA LEU A 234 4.76 4.52 12.66
C LEU A 234 4.99 4.39 11.15
N SER A 235 5.12 3.18 10.65
CA SER A 235 5.23 2.93 9.20
C SER A 235 3.92 3.26 8.51
N GLN A 236 3.88 4.38 7.80
CA GLN A 236 2.73 4.85 7.03
C GLN A 236 2.62 4.11 5.70
N ALA A 237 3.75 3.71 5.13
CA ALA A 237 3.85 2.88 3.93
C ALA A 237 5.03 1.93 4.06
N LEU A 238 4.82 0.69 3.68
CA LEU A 238 5.84 -0.35 3.71
C LEU A 238 5.71 -1.26 2.49
N LEU A 239 6.80 -1.97 2.20
CA LEU A 239 6.87 -3.03 1.20
C LEU A 239 6.88 -4.39 1.88
N PHE A 240 6.12 -5.32 1.32
CA PHE A 240 6.10 -6.70 1.77
C PHE A 240 6.21 -7.68 0.60
N SER A 241 6.55 -8.92 0.91
CA SER A 241 6.70 -10.02 -0.03
C SER A 241 6.23 -11.33 0.59
N SER A 242 6.07 -12.39 -0.21
CA SER A 242 5.78 -13.73 0.31
C SER A 242 7.03 -14.36 0.93
N GLN A 243 6.82 -15.08 2.02
CA GLN A 243 7.90 -15.81 2.70
C GLN A 243 8.58 -16.84 1.78
N SER A 244 7.79 -17.55 0.97
CA SER A 244 8.29 -18.56 0.06
C SER A 244 9.19 -17.96 -1.03
N TRP A 245 8.79 -16.82 -1.59
CA TRP A 245 9.58 -16.14 -2.60
C TRP A 245 10.89 -15.59 -2.02
N LEU A 246 10.82 -14.94 -0.85
CA LEU A 246 12.01 -14.41 -0.16
C LEU A 246 13.04 -15.51 0.17
N ALA A 247 12.56 -16.68 0.61
CA ALA A 247 13.43 -17.80 0.91
C ALA A 247 14.22 -18.32 -0.34
N LYS A 248 13.60 -18.24 -1.52
CA LYS A 248 14.20 -18.72 -2.77
C LYS A 248 14.98 -17.64 -3.52
N ASN A 249 14.72 -16.35 -3.24
CA ASN A 249 15.22 -15.23 -4.02
C ASN A 249 15.82 -14.11 -3.12
N ALA A 250 16.42 -14.48 -2.00
CA ALA A 250 16.95 -13.52 -1.02
C ALA A 250 17.93 -12.51 -1.63
N ALA A 251 18.80 -12.96 -2.56
CA ALA A 251 19.73 -12.08 -3.26
C ALA A 251 19.03 -11.05 -4.16
N THR A 252 17.96 -11.45 -4.85
CA THR A 252 17.15 -10.54 -5.67
C THR A 252 16.40 -9.53 -4.79
N ALA A 253 15.82 -9.99 -3.67
CA ALA A 253 15.16 -9.13 -2.70
C ALA A 253 16.14 -8.08 -2.13
N LYS A 254 17.37 -8.50 -1.79
CA LYS A 254 18.41 -7.59 -1.30
C LYS A 254 18.78 -6.53 -2.34
N LYS A 255 19.01 -6.93 -3.60
CA LYS A 255 19.26 -6.00 -4.69
C LYS A 255 18.15 -4.97 -4.85
N PHE A 256 16.89 -5.42 -4.73
CA PHE A 256 15.74 -4.55 -4.81
C PHE A 256 15.69 -3.55 -3.65
N THR A 257 15.83 -4.00 -2.40
CA THR A 257 15.81 -3.10 -1.22
C THR A 257 17.00 -2.15 -1.20
N ASP A 258 18.19 -2.57 -1.68
CA ASP A 258 19.36 -1.68 -1.80
C ASP A 258 19.14 -0.58 -2.86
N ALA A 259 18.51 -0.93 -3.99
CA ALA A 259 18.14 0.06 -5.00
C ALA A 259 17.08 1.06 -4.47
N MET A 260 16.13 0.56 -3.68
CA MET A 260 15.15 1.41 -3.00
C MET A 260 15.81 2.35 -1.98
N SER A 261 16.78 1.87 -1.20
CA SER A 261 17.52 2.74 -0.26
C SER A 261 18.20 3.90 -0.97
N LYS A 262 18.86 3.66 -2.12
CA LYS A 262 19.41 4.74 -2.95
C LYS A 262 18.34 5.72 -3.44
N ALA A 263 17.16 5.22 -3.78
CA ALA A 263 16.04 6.05 -4.19
C ALA A 263 15.49 6.90 -3.04
N PHE A 264 15.50 6.39 -1.81
CA PHE A 264 15.14 7.16 -0.61
C PHE A 264 16.12 8.31 -0.38
N ASP A 265 17.44 8.03 -0.40
CA ASP A 265 18.47 9.03 -0.24
C ASP A 265 18.33 10.12 -1.32
N TYR A 266 18.11 9.71 -2.57
CA TYR A 266 17.91 10.64 -3.69
C TYR A 266 16.63 11.48 -3.51
N ALA A 267 15.51 10.85 -3.19
CA ALA A 267 14.22 11.53 -2.99
C ALA A 267 14.28 12.55 -1.86
N ASN A 268 14.96 12.21 -0.75
CA ASN A 268 15.14 13.10 0.39
C ASN A 268 16.04 14.30 0.07
N ALA A 269 17.04 14.11 -0.79
CA ALA A 269 17.92 15.18 -1.26
C ALA A 269 17.30 16.03 -2.38
N HIS A 270 16.31 15.48 -3.12
CA HIS A 270 15.73 16.07 -4.34
C HIS A 270 14.19 16.11 -4.28
N PRO A 271 13.59 16.96 -3.44
CA PRO A 271 12.13 17.05 -3.33
C PRO A 271 11.44 17.46 -4.65
N GLU A 272 12.16 18.12 -5.55
CA GLU A 272 11.67 18.41 -6.91
C GLU A 272 11.46 17.14 -7.74
N ALA A 273 12.28 16.10 -7.57
CA ALA A 273 12.10 14.82 -8.24
C ALA A 273 10.84 14.11 -7.74
N VAL A 274 10.55 14.18 -6.43
CA VAL A 274 9.30 13.65 -5.85
C VAL A 274 8.10 14.34 -6.48
N ARG A 275 8.11 15.68 -6.61
CA ARG A 275 7.03 16.45 -7.24
C ARG A 275 6.87 16.16 -8.74
N ALA A 276 7.98 15.88 -9.43
CA ALA A 276 7.95 15.48 -10.84
C ALA A 276 7.26 14.13 -11.01
N VAL A 277 7.54 13.17 -10.14
CA VAL A 277 6.83 11.86 -10.09
C VAL A 277 5.34 12.07 -9.80
N ASP A 278 4.99 12.88 -8.82
CA ASP A 278 3.58 13.21 -8.54
C ASP A 278 2.87 13.74 -9.79
N THR A 279 3.49 14.72 -10.46
CA THR A 279 2.93 15.34 -11.67
C THR A 279 2.72 14.33 -12.80
N LYS A 280 3.65 13.40 -12.94
CA LYS A 280 3.64 12.41 -14.03
C LYS A 280 2.70 11.22 -13.78
N TYR A 281 2.61 10.76 -12.53
CA TYR A 281 1.98 9.49 -12.20
C TYR A 281 0.74 9.59 -11.31
N THR A 282 0.34 10.82 -10.91
CA THR A 282 -0.88 11.05 -10.13
C THR A 282 -1.84 12.00 -10.85
N LYS A 283 -3.05 12.10 -10.32
CA LYS A 283 -4.03 13.12 -10.71
C LYS A 283 -4.19 14.21 -9.64
N LEU A 284 -3.19 14.38 -8.79
CA LEU A 284 -3.21 15.41 -7.75
C LEU A 284 -3.19 16.82 -8.39
N PRO A 285 -3.91 17.79 -7.82
CA PRO A 285 -3.88 19.17 -8.30
C PRO A 285 -2.45 19.76 -8.24
N ALA A 286 -2.08 20.52 -9.26
CA ALA A 286 -0.73 21.11 -9.39
C ALA A 286 -0.36 21.96 -8.16
N ASP A 287 -1.29 22.78 -7.64
CA ASP A 287 -1.07 23.60 -6.45
C ASP A 287 -0.84 22.76 -5.19
N TYR A 288 -1.54 21.62 -5.07
CA TYR A 288 -1.30 20.68 -3.99
C TYR A 288 0.10 20.06 -4.12
N ILE A 289 0.48 19.55 -5.29
CA ILE A 289 1.82 18.98 -5.54
C ILE A 289 2.90 19.99 -5.17
N LYS A 290 2.74 21.25 -5.58
CA LYS A 290 3.69 22.33 -5.29
C LYS A 290 3.86 22.59 -3.81
N ASN A 291 2.78 22.57 -3.04
CA ASN A 291 2.75 23.07 -1.66
C ASN A 291 2.73 21.97 -0.59
N ARG A 292 2.45 20.69 -0.95
CA ARG A 292 2.40 19.61 0.03
C ARG A 292 3.74 19.39 0.73
N SER A 293 3.69 19.08 2.00
CA SER A 293 4.85 18.55 2.72
C SER A 293 5.24 17.20 2.14
N ILE A 294 6.55 17.03 1.85
CA ILE A 294 7.13 15.75 1.49
C ILE A 294 7.71 15.17 2.78
N GLN A 295 7.20 14.01 3.17
CA GLN A 295 7.70 13.27 4.31
C GLN A 295 9.02 12.59 3.94
N GLU A 296 9.88 12.37 4.92
CA GLU A 296 11.15 11.67 4.73
C GLU A 296 10.89 10.19 4.37
N PHE A 297 11.56 9.70 3.33
CA PHE A 297 11.57 8.29 2.97
C PHE A 297 12.67 7.57 3.73
N SER A 298 12.37 6.38 4.24
CA SER A 298 13.32 5.65 5.09
C SER A 298 13.07 4.15 5.04
N ALA A 299 14.13 3.36 4.90
CA ALA A 299 14.05 1.91 4.84
C ALA A 299 13.85 1.24 6.21
N PRO A 300 14.47 1.69 7.31
CA PRO A 300 14.37 1.02 8.60
C PRO A 300 12.93 0.99 9.16
N ILE A 301 12.58 -0.15 9.75
CA ILE A 301 11.34 -0.37 10.47
C ILE A 301 11.65 -0.19 11.96
N ASP A 302 10.91 0.68 12.64
CA ASP A 302 11.01 0.81 14.10
C ASP A 302 10.26 -0.34 14.77
N THR A 303 11.02 -1.28 15.34
CA THR A 303 10.45 -2.49 15.94
C THR A 303 9.73 -2.21 17.26
N GLY A 304 10.14 -1.18 17.99
CA GLY A 304 9.47 -0.75 19.23
C GLY A 304 8.08 -0.16 18.91
N VAL A 305 8.04 0.75 17.94
CA VAL A 305 6.77 1.32 17.47
C VAL A 305 5.87 0.24 16.85
N MET A 306 6.43 -0.67 16.06
CA MET A 306 5.65 -1.78 15.49
C MET A 306 5.02 -2.64 16.59
N GLN A 307 5.74 -2.92 17.68
CA GLN A 307 5.19 -3.65 18.83
C GLN A 307 4.07 -2.87 19.52
N THR A 308 4.22 -1.56 19.67
CA THR A 308 3.16 -0.67 20.20
C THR A 308 1.91 -0.74 19.32
N VAL A 309 2.07 -0.65 17.99
CA VAL A 309 0.96 -0.75 17.03
C VAL A 309 0.25 -2.10 17.15
N ILE A 310 0.99 -3.21 17.20
CA ILE A 310 0.42 -4.55 17.37
C ILE A 310 -0.41 -4.64 18.66
N THR A 311 0.17 -4.20 19.77
CA THR A 311 -0.47 -4.26 21.09
C THR A 311 -1.74 -3.42 21.14
N ASP A 312 -1.68 -2.18 20.68
CA ASP A 312 -2.84 -1.28 20.74
C ASP A 312 -3.90 -1.62 19.70
N MET A 313 -3.55 -2.15 18.53
CA MET A 313 -4.55 -2.67 17.59
C MET A 313 -5.35 -3.85 18.17
N VAL A 314 -4.73 -4.70 18.98
CA VAL A 314 -5.44 -5.76 19.70
C VAL A 314 -6.31 -5.17 20.80
N ASN A 315 -5.78 -4.25 21.60
CA ASN A 315 -6.52 -3.59 22.68
C ASN A 315 -7.75 -2.82 22.19
N PHE A 316 -7.67 -2.21 21.02
CA PHE A 316 -8.77 -1.48 20.37
C PHE A 316 -9.74 -2.41 19.60
N GLY A 317 -9.45 -3.72 19.53
CA GLY A 317 -10.27 -4.67 18.79
C GLY A 317 -10.12 -4.60 17.26
N LEU A 318 -9.10 -3.88 16.76
CA LEU A 318 -8.78 -3.80 15.33
C LEU A 318 -8.11 -5.08 14.81
N LEU A 319 -7.47 -5.83 15.72
CA LEU A 319 -6.95 -7.18 15.48
C LEU A 319 -7.58 -8.14 16.50
N LYS A 320 -7.97 -9.33 16.02
CA LYS A 320 -8.48 -10.41 16.91
C LYS A 320 -7.37 -11.05 17.75
N GLN A 321 -6.15 -11.06 17.22
CA GLN A 321 -4.96 -11.63 17.86
C GLN A 321 -3.71 -10.93 17.34
N ALA A 322 -2.69 -10.84 18.19
CA ALA A 322 -1.38 -10.34 17.80
C ALA A 322 -0.71 -11.31 16.82
N PRO A 323 -0.15 -10.82 15.69
CA PRO A 323 0.78 -11.62 14.92
C PRO A 323 2.07 -11.81 15.71
N ASP A 324 2.82 -12.89 15.43
CA ASP A 324 4.16 -13.08 16.02
C ASP A 324 5.13 -12.05 15.42
N SER A 325 5.53 -11.09 16.24
CA SER A 325 6.41 -9.98 15.85
C SER A 325 7.77 -10.44 15.29
N ASN A 326 8.27 -11.59 15.71
CA ASN A 326 9.53 -12.16 15.18
C ASN A 326 9.35 -12.73 13.76
N SER A 327 8.12 -13.06 13.40
CA SER A 327 7.81 -13.69 12.12
C SER A 327 7.27 -12.73 11.05
N ILE A 328 7.06 -11.45 11.37
CA ILE A 328 6.53 -10.49 10.41
C ILE A 328 7.59 -9.80 9.57
N LEU A 329 8.85 -9.80 10.00
CA LEU A 329 9.95 -9.16 9.28
C LEU A 329 10.74 -10.17 8.45
N TRP A 330 11.18 -9.74 7.29
CA TRP A 330 12.24 -10.44 6.57
C TRP A 330 13.57 -10.29 7.32
N SER A 331 14.36 -11.36 7.41
CA SER A 331 15.61 -11.39 8.19
C SER A 331 16.69 -10.38 7.74
N GLN A 332 16.56 -9.85 6.52
CA GLN A 332 17.46 -8.82 5.98
C GLN A 332 16.78 -7.44 5.87
N ALA A 333 15.59 -7.27 6.40
CA ALA A 333 14.96 -5.96 6.49
C ALA A 333 15.76 -5.06 7.43
N ALA A 334 15.95 -3.80 7.04
CA ALA A 334 16.56 -2.82 7.92
C ALA A 334 15.61 -2.50 9.07
N THR A 335 16.15 -2.49 10.30
CA THR A 335 15.39 -2.20 11.52
C THR A 335 16.10 -1.16 12.37
N THR A 336 15.32 -0.42 13.15
CA THR A 336 15.79 0.38 14.26
C THR A 336 15.03 0.00 15.51
N THR A 337 15.62 0.28 16.67
CA THR A 337 14.94 0.17 17.95
C THR A 337 15.12 1.53 18.63
N ASN A 338 14.13 2.41 18.46
CA ASN A 338 14.08 3.61 19.26
C ASN A 338 13.34 3.22 20.54
N SER A 339 14.06 3.20 21.69
CA SER A 339 13.40 3.21 23.00
C SER A 339 12.73 4.58 23.15
N GLN A 340 11.41 4.62 23.14
CA GLN A 340 10.66 5.77 23.62
C GLN A 340 10.77 5.90 25.12
#